data_0066ec07095402a9be99df9f979d545b
#
_entry.id   0066ec07095402a9be99df9f979d545b
#
_cell.length_a   1.000
_cell.length_b   1.000
_cell.length_c   1.000
_cell.angle_alpha   90.00
_cell.angle_beta   90.00
_cell.angle_gamma   90.00
#
_symmetry.space_group_name_H-M   'P 1'
#
loop_
_entity.id
_entity.type
_entity.pdbx_description
1 polymer ?
#
loop_
_entity_poly.entity_id
_entity_poly.type
_entity_poly.pdbx_seq_one_letter_code
_entity_poly.pdbx_strand_id
1 'polypeptide(L)'
;MRKITVIMGVLALAFGALADEPSSAAAAPQGATEARKTLADFFLRTKGATRVVSAAEVWEGIRSGKSRYRVVDVRQPEDYEKGHVPGAINIPLDVLFHPASLETLPVAGDPIVLVCYSGHMESMALGGLAALGYEPYALRFGMIGWNAETKVKVAGSPGQQPDVVRGLGGPIEK
;
A
#
# COMPACT_ATOMS: atom_id res chain seq x y z
N MET A 1 87.65 -1.90 -32.60
CA MET A 1 86.44 -1.06 -32.46
C MET A 1 85.22 -1.98 -32.30
N ARG A 2 84.72 -2.19 -31.08
CA ARG A 2 83.53 -3.07 -30.77
C ARG A 2 82.33 -2.19 -30.76
N LYS A 3 81.37 -2.43 -31.64
CA LYS A 3 80.06 -1.78 -31.65
C LYS A 3 79.17 -2.43 -30.59
N ILE A 4 78.71 -1.66 -29.61
CA ILE A 4 77.74 -2.08 -28.61
C ILE A 4 76.35 -1.76 -29.16
N THR A 5 75.54 -2.79 -29.44
CA THR A 5 74.16 -2.65 -29.85
C THR A 5 73.34 -2.64 -28.56
N VAL A 6 72.71 -1.54 -28.29
CA VAL A 6 71.76 -1.39 -27.17
C VAL A 6 70.38 -1.84 -27.66
N ILE A 7 69.87 -2.93 -27.11
CA ILE A 7 68.47 -3.38 -27.34
C ILE A 7 67.60 -2.72 -26.32
N MET A 8 66.77 -1.75 -26.75
CA MET A 8 65.71 -1.19 -25.96
C MET A 8 64.51 -2.18 -25.93
N GLY A 9 64.36 -2.82 -24.81
CA GLY A 9 63.15 -3.62 -24.53
C GLY A 9 61.96 -2.70 -24.20
N VAL A 10 60.95 -2.71 -25.06
CA VAL A 10 59.67 -2.04 -24.77
C VAL A 10 58.85 -2.99 -23.87
N LEU A 11 58.72 -2.59 -22.62
CA LEU A 11 57.84 -3.26 -21.65
C LEU A 11 56.39 -2.80 -21.91
N ALA A 12 55.61 -3.61 -22.62
CA ALA A 12 54.18 -3.37 -22.79
C ALA A 12 53.46 -3.71 -21.47
N LEU A 13 53.06 -2.68 -20.73
CA LEU A 13 52.12 -2.83 -19.62
C LEU A 13 50.73 -3.16 -20.19
N ALA A 14 50.35 -4.40 -20.10
CA ALA A 14 48.97 -4.83 -20.36
C ALA A 14 48.08 -4.26 -19.23
N PHE A 15 47.37 -3.18 -19.51
CA PHE A 15 46.22 -2.77 -18.69
C PHE A 15 45.13 -3.84 -18.89
N GLY A 16 45.03 -4.74 -17.93
CA GLY A 16 43.89 -5.63 -17.81
C GLY A 16 42.63 -4.78 -17.57
N ALA A 17 41.78 -4.69 -18.58
CA ALA A 17 40.42 -4.20 -18.37
C ALA A 17 39.76 -5.15 -17.36
N LEU A 18 39.53 -4.64 -16.15
CA LEU A 18 38.57 -5.24 -15.22
C LEU A 18 37.20 -5.15 -15.92
N ALA A 19 36.81 -6.27 -16.55
CA ALA A 19 35.44 -6.44 -16.96
C ALA A 19 34.59 -6.34 -15.69
N ASP A 20 33.80 -5.29 -15.59
CA ASP A 20 32.69 -5.23 -14.65
C ASP A 20 31.80 -6.43 -14.94
N GLU A 21 31.95 -7.47 -14.13
CA GLU A 21 30.96 -8.55 -14.09
C GLU A 21 29.62 -7.89 -13.77
N PRO A 22 28.59 -8.08 -14.61
CA PRO A 22 27.28 -7.56 -14.29
C PRO A 22 26.87 -8.17 -12.94
N SER A 23 26.71 -7.29 -11.94
CA SER A 23 26.14 -7.65 -10.64
C SER A 23 24.99 -8.62 -10.90
N SER A 24 25.08 -9.85 -10.36
CA SER A 24 24.03 -10.84 -10.42
C SER A 24 22.78 -10.25 -9.76
N ALA A 25 21.97 -9.54 -10.52
CA ALA A 25 20.66 -9.12 -10.09
C ALA A 25 19.92 -10.41 -9.74
N ALA A 26 19.67 -10.63 -8.46
CA ALA A 26 18.96 -11.80 -7.99
C ALA A 26 17.68 -11.94 -8.82
N ALA A 27 17.46 -13.10 -9.41
CA ALA A 27 16.28 -13.35 -10.22
C ALA A 27 15.03 -13.01 -9.38
N ALA A 28 14.12 -12.22 -9.96
CA ALA A 28 12.88 -11.88 -9.27
C ALA A 28 12.13 -13.15 -8.85
N PRO A 29 11.47 -13.16 -7.67
CA PRO A 29 10.69 -14.31 -7.24
C PRO A 29 9.69 -14.75 -8.31
N GLN A 30 9.37 -16.06 -8.35
CA GLN A 30 8.34 -16.58 -9.26
C GLN A 30 7.02 -15.82 -9.01
N GLY A 31 6.33 -15.44 -10.07
CA GLY A 31 5.10 -14.64 -10.00
C GLY A 31 5.32 -13.13 -9.88
N ALA A 32 6.52 -12.66 -9.56
CA ALA A 32 6.80 -11.24 -9.42
C ALA A 32 6.56 -10.44 -10.71
N THR A 33 6.73 -11.07 -11.86
CA THR A 33 6.52 -10.40 -13.16
C THR A 33 5.07 -10.04 -13.39
N GLU A 34 4.13 -10.94 -13.08
CA GLU A 34 2.69 -10.68 -13.24
C GLU A 34 2.21 -9.65 -12.20
N ALA A 35 2.58 -9.82 -10.94
CA ALA A 35 2.26 -8.85 -9.89
C ALA A 35 2.80 -7.45 -10.22
N ARG A 36 4.04 -7.36 -10.72
CA ARG A 36 4.63 -6.09 -11.17
C ARG A 36 3.84 -5.44 -12.29
N LYS A 37 3.40 -6.23 -13.28
CA LYS A 37 2.60 -5.72 -14.40
C LYS A 37 1.26 -5.20 -13.90
N THR A 38 0.55 -5.98 -13.08
CA THR A 38 -0.73 -5.60 -12.49
C THR A 38 -0.62 -4.31 -11.66
N LEU A 39 0.43 -4.19 -10.83
CA LEU A 39 0.69 -2.97 -10.06
C LEU A 39 1.01 -1.77 -10.96
N ALA A 40 1.84 -1.96 -11.99
CA ALA A 40 2.17 -0.88 -12.92
C ALA A 40 0.92 -0.37 -13.64
N ASP A 41 0.08 -1.26 -14.15
CA ASP A 41 -1.18 -0.93 -14.80
C ASP A 41 -2.15 -0.24 -13.83
N PHE A 42 -2.23 -0.71 -12.58
CA PHE A 42 -3.04 -0.07 -11.55
C PHE A 42 -2.60 1.38 -11.31
N PHE A 43 -1.31 1.62 -11.05
CA PHE A 43 -0.81 2.97 -10.81
C PHE A 43 -0.83 3.87 -12.05
N LEU A 44 -0.68 3.34 -13.25
CA LEU A 44 -0.86 4.10 -14.48
C LEU A 44 -2.30 4.58 -14.65
N ARG A 45 -3.28 3.73 -14.38
CA ARG A 45 -4.71 4.10 -14.41
C ARG A 45 -5.08 5.13 -13.35
N THR A 46 -4.32 5.19 -12.25
CA THR A 46 -4.55 6.13 -11.15
C THR A 46 -3.74 7.42 -11.29
N LYS A 47 -3.05 7.62 -12.41
CA LYS A 47 -2.23 8.80 -12.65
C LYS A 47 -3.04 10.09 -12.42
N GLY A 48 -2.62 10.89 -11.43
CA GLY A 48 -3.29 12.13 -11.06
C GLY A 48 -4.54 11.97 -10.17
N ALA A 49 -4.96 10.74 -9.86
CA ALA A 49 -6.01 10.45 -8.88
C ALA A 49 -5.39 9.72 -7.68
N THR A 50 -5.67 10.19 -6.48
CA THR A 50 -5.34 9.43 -5.27
C THR A 50 -6.37 8.31 -5.11
N ARG A 51 -5.93 7.12 -4.75
CA ARG A 51 -6.82 6.03 -4.34
C ARG A 51 -7.26 6.23 -2.88
N VAL A 52 -7.66 7.46 -2.58
CA VAL A 52 -8.08 7.88 -1.23
C VAL A 52 -9.45 8.52 -1.35
N VAL A 53 -10.41 8.00 -0.60
CA VAL A 53 -11.78 8.53 -0.51
C VAL A 53 -11.98 9.27 0.79
N SER A 54 -12.82 10.28 0.80
CA SER A 54 -13.14 11.01 2.02
C SER A 54 -14.21 10.29 2.84
N ALA A 55 -14.19 10.52 4.17
CA ALA A 55 -15.25 10.03 5.05
C ALA A 55 -16.65 10.54 4.62
N ALA A 56 -16.73 11.79 4.14
CA ALA A 56 -17.97 12.35 3.64
C ALA A 56 -18.52 11.60 2.42
N GLU A 57 -17.66 11.24 1.47
CA GLU A 57 -18.07 10.48 0.28
C GLU A 57 -18.58 9.08 0.66
N VAL A 58 -17.86 8.37 1.53
CA VAL A 58 -18.27 7.05 1.99
C VAL A 58 -19.57 7.13 2.77
N TRP A 59 -19.71 8.11 3.68
CA TRP A 59 -20.93 8.29 4.46
C TRP A 59 -22.14 8.63 3.59
N GLU A 60 -21.98 9.51 2.62
CA GLU A 60 -23.08 9.83 1.70
C GLU A 60 -23.55 8.60 0.92
N GLY A 61 -22.62 7.76 0.47
CA GLY A 61 -22.94 6.49 -0.17
C GLY A 61 -23.76 5.58 0.73
N ILE A 62 -23.31 5.38 1.98
CA ILE A 62 -23.98 4.54 2.98
C ILE A 62 -25.38 5.09 3.29
N ARG A 63 -25.48 6.38 3.64
CA ARG A 63 -26.70 7.05 4.04
C ARG A 63 -27.78 7.03 2.95
N SER A 64 -27.39 7.17 1.71
CA SER A 64 -28.30 7.16 0.55
C SER A 64 -28.67 5.75 0.08
N GLY A 65 -28.07 4.70 0.63
CA GLY A 65 -28.19 3.32 0.16
C GLY A 65 -27.60 3.08 -1.23
N LYS A 66 -26.75 4.00 -1.70
CA LYS A 66 -26.10 3.95 -3.01
C LYS A 66 -24.57 3.80 -2.91
N SER A 67 -24.10 3.24 -1.79
CA SER A 67 -22.67 2.98 -1.66
C SER A 67 -22.24 2.00 -2.75
N ARG A 68 -21.25 2.43 -3.52
CA ARG A 68 -20.54 1.55 -4.45
C ARG A 68 -19.38 0.82 -3.78
N TYR A 69 -19.08 1.16 -2.55
CA TYR A 69 -17.92 0.64 -1.84
C TYR A 69 -18.29 -0.49 -0.90
N ARG A 70 -17.49 -1.56 -0.91
CA ARG A 70 -17.41 -2.51 0.18
C ARG A 70 -16.39 -1.98 1.19
N VAL A 71 -16.82 -1.68 2.39
CA VAL A 71 -15.93 -1.20 3.44
C VAL A 71 -15.33 -2.38 4.19
N VAL A 72 -14.01 -2.40 4.31
CA VAL A 72 -13.23 -3.45 4.99
C VAL A 72 -12.35 -2.80 6.05
N ASP A 73 -12.64 -3.10 7.31
CA ASP A 73 -11.84 -2.62 8.44
C ASP A 73 -10.72 -3.63 8.71
N VAL A 74 -9.47 -3.18 8.58
CA VAL A 74 -8.28 -4.03 8.74
C VAL A 74 -7.67 -3.92 10.14
N ARG A 75 -8.37 -3.31 11.10
CA ARG A 75 -7.96 -3.27 12.51
C ARG A 75 -8.18 -4.61 13.17
N GLN A 76 -7.63 -4.76 14.38
CA GLN A 76 -7.89 -5.92 15.21
C GLN A 76 -9.37 -5.97 15.64
N PRO A 77 -9.94 -7.17 15.85
CA PRO A 77 -11.36 -7.33 16.20
C PRO A 77 -11.79 -6.52 17.41
N GLU A 78 -10.94 -6.44 18.43
CA GLU A 78 -11.23 -5.72 19.68
C GLU A 78 -11.39 -4.21 19.46
N ASP A 79 -10.77 -3.64 18.42
CA ASP A 79 -10.92 -2.22 18.09
C ASP A 79 -12.06 -1.97 17.09
N TYR A 80 -12.34 -2.96 16.24
CA TYR A 80 -13.53 -2.95 15.39
C TYR A 80 -14.82 -2.98 16.24
N GLU A 81 -14.89 -3.85 17.24
CA GLU A 81 -16.05 -3.96 18.15
C GLU A 81 -16.31 -2.71 18.98
N LYS A 82 -15.29 -1.90 19.27
CA LYS A 82 -15.45 -0.63 19.97
C LYS A 82 -16.16 0.44 19.12
N GLY A 83 -16.15 0.24 17.81
CA GLY A 83 -16.81 1.11 16.84
C GLY A 83 -16.14 1.11 15.49
N HIS A 84 -16.91 0.99 14.45
CA HIS A 84 -16.48 0.89 13.06
C HIS A 84 -17.40 1.68 12.11
N VAL A 85 -17.02 1.77 10.85
CA VAL A 85 -17.84 2.37 9.79
C VAL A 85 -19.08 1.49 9.59
N PRO A 86 -20.31 2.04 9.58
CA PRO A 86 -21.52 1.25 9.40
C PRO A 86 -21.47 0.34 8.16
N GLY A 87 -21.81 -0.94 8.36
CA GLY A 87 -21.80 -1.95 7.32
C GLY A 87 -20.40 -2.42 6.89
N ALA A 88 -19.35 -2.02 7.58
CA ALA A 88 -17.99 -2.54 7.33
C ALA A 88 -17.90 -3.99 7.78
N ILE A 89 -17.11 -4.80 7.06
CA ILE A 89 -16.67 -6.10 7.53
C ILE A 89 -15.28 -5.98 8.16
N ASN A 90 -15.01 -6.81 9.17
CA ASN A 90 -13.68 -6.85 9.77
C ASN A 90 -12.85 -7.99 9.17
N ILE A 91 -11.72 -7.64 8.60
CA ILE A 91 -10.70 -8.59 8.14
C ILE A 91 -9.36 -8.03 8.58
N PRO A 92 -8.82 -8.42 9.72
CA PRO A 92 -7.55 -7.93 10.23
C PRO A 92 -6.41 -8.06 9.20
N LEU A 93 -5.50 -7.09 9.19
CA LEU A 93 -4.44 -7.00 8.18
C LEU A 93 -3.56 -8.27 8.13
N ASP A 94 -3.30 -8.88 9.27
CA ASP A 94 -2.48 -10.08 9.41
C ASP A 94 -3.09 -11.33 8.73
N VAL A 95 -4.41 -11.36 8.52
CA VAL A 95 -5.10 -12.45 7.83
C VAL A 95 -5.73 -12.03 6.49
N LEU A 96 -5.63 -10.75 6.12
CA LEU A 96 -6.29 -10.20 4.92
C LEU A 96 -5.93 -10.96 3.63
N PHE A 97 -4.68 -11.38 3.51
CA PHE A 97 -4.17 -12.05 2.32
C PHE A 97 -4.28 -13.58 2.38
N HIS A 98 -4.91 -14.15 3.40
CA HIS A 98 -5.24 -15.57 3.41
C HIS A 98 -6.32 -15.88 2.37
N PRO A 99 -6.27 -17.04 1.70
CA PRO A 99 -7.26 -17.40 0.68
C PRO A 99 -8.71 -17.24 1.14
N ALA A 100 -9.03 -17.72 2.33
CA ALA A 100 -10.37 -17.61 2.89
C ALA A 100 -10.85 -16.16 3.10
N SER A 101 -9.94 -15.24 3.44
CA SER A 101 -10.26 -13.81 3.56
C SER A 101 -10.49 -13.18 2.20
N LEU A 102 -9.64 -13.49 1.23
CA LEU A 102 -9.77 -12.97 -0.14
C LEU A 102 -11.06 -13.42 -0.82
N GLU A 103 -11.55 -14.63 -0.53
CA GLU A 103 -12.83 -15.14 -1.03
C GLU A 103 -14.06 -14.34 -0.53
N THR A 104 -13.92 -13.63 0.60
CA THR A 104 -15.00 -12.77 1.14
C THR A 104 -15.04 -11.38 0.51
N LEU A 105 -13.97 -10.99 -0.19
CA LEU A 105 -13.90 -9.71 -0.86
C LEU A 105 -14.70 -9.74 -2.16
N PRO A 106 -15.24 -8.59 -2.59
CA PRO A 106 -15.97 -8.51 -3.85
C PRO A 106 -15.06 -8.90 -5.01
N VAL A 107 -15.66 -9.51 -6.03
CA VAL A 107 -14.95 -9.92 -7.25
C VAL A 107 -14.30 -8.71 -7.91
N ALA A 108 -13.24 -8.96 -8.68
CA ALA A 108 -12.51 -7.93 -9.38
C ALA A 108 -13.44 -6.94 -10.11
N GLY A 109 -13.29 -5.65 -9.80
CA GLY A 109 -14.07 -4.55 -10.39
C GLY A 109 -14.96 -3.80 -9.39
N ASP A 110 -15.39 -4.42 -8.30
CA ASP A 110 -16.12 -3.71 -7.26
C ASP A 110 -15.14 -2.98 -6.31
N PRO A 111 -15.32 -1.68 -6.07
CA PRO A 111 -14.37 -0.93 -5.27
C PRO A 111 -14.47 -1.26 -3.78
N ILE A 112 -13.30 -1.48 -3.18
CA ILE A 112 -13.12 -1.77 -1.76
C ILE A 112 -12.57 -0.53 -1.07
N VAL A 113 -13.18 -0.08 0.03
CA VAL A 113 -12.59 0.93 0.90
C VAL A 113 -11.99 0.25 2.12
N LEU A 114 -10.68 0.36 2.24
CA LEU A 114 -9.95 -0.10 3.41
C LEU A 114 -9.97 0.95 4.50
N VAL A 115 -10.14 0.52 5.74
CA VAL A 115 -10.18 1.37 6.93
C VAL A 115 -9.24 0.81 7.98
N CYS A 116 -8.42 1.69 8.57
CA CYS A 116 -7.63 1.35 9.74
C CYS A 116 -7.74 2.46 10.79
N TYR A 117 -6.74 2.61 11.66
CA TYR A 117 -6.74 3.67 12.69
C TYR A 117 -6.57 5.07 12.08
N SER A 118 -5.57 5.25 11.19
CA SER A 118 -5.09 6.57 10.74
C SER A 118 -4.67 6.63 9.26
N GLY A 119 -4.82 5.57 8.51
CA GLY A 119 -4.45 5.54 7.09
C GLY A 119 -3.21 4.68 6.75
N HIS A 120 -2.37 4.31 7.71
CA HIS A 120 -1.10 3.62 7.42
C HIS A 120 -1.30 2.15 7.01
N MET A 121 -2.00 1.37 7.82
CA MET A 121 -2.19 -0.08 7.58
C MET A 121 -2.99 -0.32 6.30
N GLU A 122 -4.04 0.47 6.07
CA GLU A 122 -4.85 0.39 4.86
C GLU A 122 -4.06 0.73 3.60
N SER A 123 -3.12 1.70 3.69
CA SER A 123 -2.25 2.04 2.57
C SER A 123 -1.25 0.91 2.24
N MET A 124 -0.80 0.15 3.25
CA MET A 124 0.02 -1.05 3.04
C MET A 124 -0.77 -2.15 2.33
N ALA A 125 -2.00 -2.41 2.78
CA ALA A 125 -2.90 -3.39 2.20
C ALA A 125 -3.32 -3.05 0.77
N LEU A 126 -3.48 -1.76 0.46
CA LEU A 126 -3.88 -1.27 -0.85
C LEU A 126 -2.98 -1.79 -1.96
N GLY A 127 -1.66 -1.69 -1.78
CA GLY A 127 -0.70 -2.18 -2.78
C GLY A 127 -0.81 -3.69 -3.01
N GLY A 128 -0.98 -4.47 -1.94
CA GLY A 128 -1.16 -5.93 -2.02
C GLY A 128 -2.43 -6.32 -2.77
N LEU A 129 -3.57 -5.73 -2.42
CA LEU A 129 -4.83 -6.00 -3.10
C LEU A 129 -4.80 -5.56 -4.57
N ALA A 130 -4.17 -4.41 -4.86
CA ALA A 130 -3.99 -3.96 -6.24
C ALA A 130 -3.15 -4.94 -7.08
N ALA A 131 -2.13 -5.54 -6.48
CA ALA A 131 -1.31 -6.56 -7.14
C ALA A 131 -2.09 -7.84 -7.47
N LEU A 132 -3.12 -8.14 -6.68
CA LEU A 132 -4.05 -9.24 -6.89
C LEU A 132 -5.22 -8.90 -7.84
N GLY A 133 -5.27 -7.67 -8.37
CA GLY A 133 -6.28 -7.24 -9.34
C GLY A 133 -7.56 -6.67 -8.74
N TYR A 134 -7.62 -6.45 -7.43
CA TYR A 134 -8.73 -5.75 -6.79
C TYR A 134 -8.69 -4.24 -7.08
N GLU A 135 -9.80 -3.55 -6.77
CA GLU A 135 -9.93 -2.09 -6.89
C GLU A 135 -9.98 -1.41 -5.50
N PRO A 136 -8.84 -1.40 -4.76
CA PRO A 136 -8.80 -0.85 -3.42
C PRO A 136 -8.70 0.67 -3.39
N TYR A 137 -9.30 1.23 -2.35
CA TYR A 137 -9.19 2.63 -1.93
C TYR A 137 -8.86 2.67 -0.43
N ALA A 138 -8.21 3.74 0.02
CA ALA A 138 -7.97 4.01 1.42
C ALA A 138 -8.95 5.07 1.95
N LEU A 139 -9.50 4.89 3.14
CA LEU A 139 -10.27 5.92 3.80
C LEU A 139 -9.33 7.00 4.33
N ARG A 140 -9.52 8.24 3.89
CA ARG A 140 -8.65 9.35 4.31
C ARG A 140 -8.61 9.45 5.84
N PHE A 141 -7.41 9.26 6.41
CA PHE A 141 -7.12 9.26 7.83
C PHE A 141 -7.83 8.15 8.65
N GLY A 142 -8.32 7.11 8.01
CA GLY A 142 -8.94 5.97 8.69
C GLY A 142 -10.07 6.36 9.64
N MET A 143 -10.19 5.64 10.77
CA MET A 143 -11.21 5.94 11.79
C MET A 143 -11.05 7.31 12.44
N ILE A 144 -9.85 7.87 12.51
CA ILE A 144 -9.67 9.27 12.99
C ILE A 144 -10.35 10.25 12.04
N GLY A 145 -10.23 10.03 10.74
CA GLY A 145 -10.92 10.85 9.73
C GLY A 145 -12.42 10.58 9.67
N TRP A 146 -12.86 9.38 10.06
CA TRP A 146 -14.27 9.01 10.07
C TRP A 146 -15.03 9.66 11.24
N ASN A 147 -14.54 9.47 12.45
CA ASN A 147 -15.26 9.90 13.66
C ASN A 147 -14.32 10.50 14.70
N ALA A 148 -14.62 11.72 15.16
CA ALA A 148 -13.84 12.44 16.15
C ALA A 148 -13.83 11.77 17.55
N GLU A 149 -14.85 10.97 17.85
CA GLU A 149 -15.00 10.28 19.13
C GLU A 149 -14.16 8.98 19.19
N THR A 150 -13.66 8.49 18.04
CA THR A 150 -12.75 7.36 18.05
C THR A 150 -11.49 7.74 18.84
N LYS A 151 -11.32 7.10 20.00
CA LYS A 151 -10.17 7.31 20.88
C LYS A 151 -8.91 6.62 20.33
N VAL A 152 -8.70 6.72 19.03
CA VAL A 152 -7.52 6.15 18.39
C VAL A 152 -6.31 6.96 18.82
N LYS A 153 -5.38 6.31 19.52
CA LYS A 153 -4.06 6.86 19.76
C LYS A 153 -3.24 6.67 18.48
N VAL A 154 -2.84 7.76 17.85
CA VAL A 154 -1.86 7.70 16.77
C VAL A 154 -0.49 7.43 17.40
N ALA A 155 0.15 6.33 17.01
CA ALA A 155 1.53 6.08 17.37
C ALA A 155 2.40 7.11 16.63
N GLY A 156 3.08 7.95 17.37
CA GLY A 156 3.95 9.02 16.85
C GLY A 156 3.98 10.19 17.84
N SER A 157 4.92 11.05 17.75
CA SER A 157 5.30 12.13 18.64
C SER A 157 4.25 12.59 19.66
N PRO A 158 4.53 12.49 20.97
CA PRO A 158 3.66 13.03 22.00
C PRO A 158 3.44 14.54 21.76
N GLY A 159 2.18 14.96 21.65
CA GLY A 159 1.79 16.35 21.55
C GLY A 159 1.47 16.89 20.16
N GLN A 160 1.62 16.09 19.10
CA GLN A 160 1.21 16.50 17.75
C GLN A 160 0.05 15.65 17.24
N GLN A 161 -1.12 15.83 17.83
CA GLN A 161 -2.36 15.47 17.14
C GLN A 161 -2.91 16.72 16.49
N PRO A 162 -2.85 16.88 15.19
CA PRO A 162 -3.51 17.99 14.55
C PRO A 162 -5.02 17.79 14.72
N ASP A 163 -5.65 18.66 15.47
CA ASP A 163 -7.11 18.71 15.63
C ASP A 163 -7.87 18.83 14.30
N VAL A 164 -7.16 19.27 13.27
CA VAL A 164 -7.66 19.40 11.87
C VAL A 164 -7.99 18.09 11.16
N VAL A 165 -7.62 16.94 11.70
CA VAL A 165 -7.84 15.63 11.05
C VAL A 165 -8.99 14.85 11.68
N ARG A 166 -9.53 15.36 12.80
CA ARG A 166 -10.61 14.68 13.50
C ARG A 166 -11.94 14.93 12.84
N GLY A 167 -12.45 13.88 12.47
CA GLY A 167 -13.68 13.36 11.94
C GLY A 167 -14.75 14.30 11.50
N LEU A 168 -15.30 13.97 10.38
CA LEU A 168 -16.52 14.63 9.86
C LEU A 168 -17.79 14.14 10.57
N GLY A 169 -17.68 13.41 11.69
CA GLY A 169 -18.81 12.99 12.50
C GLY A 169 -19.64 11.87 11.88
N GLY A 170 -19.04 11.00 11.08
CA GLY A 170 -19.70 9.78 10.63
C GLY A 170 -20.13 8.94 11.86
N PRO A 171 -21.31 8.29 11.84
CA PRO A 171 -21.72 7.42 12.91
C PRO A 171 -20.81 6.19 13.01
N ILE A 172 -20.76 5.61 14.21
CA ILE A 172 -20.09 4.33 14.43
C ILE A 172 -21.15 3.27 14.73
N GLU A 173 -20.94 2.07 14.19
CA GLU A 173 -21.63 0.85 14.51
C GLU A 173 -20.80 0.06 15.54
N LYS A 174 -21.47 -0.75 16.42
CA LYS A 174 -20.83 -1.57 17.45
C LYS A 174 -21.32 -3.00 17.33
#